data_af9417e62aff8e9d7c039de30bc5ffbb
#
_entry.id   af9417e62aff8e9d7c039de30bc5ffbb
#
_cell.length_a   1.000
_cell.length_b   1.000
_cell.length_c   1.000
_cell.angle_alpha   90.00
_cell.angle_beta   90.00
_cell.angle_gamma   90.00
#
_symmetry.space_group_name_H-M   'P 1'
#
loop_
_entity.id
_entity.type
_entity.pdbx_description
1 polymer ?
#
loop_
_entity_poly.entity_id
_entity_poly.type
_entity_poly.pdbx_seq_one_letter_code
_entity_poly.pdbx_strand_id
1 'polypeptide(L)'
;MKKLTLLYCFASFGIILQAQTIRTKKLNMIYPETKKVDTVDTYFGTEVPDPYRWLEDDRSAETEAWVKAENKATFGYLDKIPFKDEIKQKLEKIWNYEKIGAPFKEGDYTYFYKNDGLQNQYVIYRYKTGEDPSTAEVFLDPNTFAEDGTISLGGLSFSDNGKLAAYSISEGGSDWRKVLVMDAETKEITEDTLVDIKFSGISWRE
;
A
#
# COMPACT_ATOMS: atom_id res chain seq x y z
N MET A 1 64.06 -15.62 -20.39
CA MET A 1 62.83 -14.81 -20.41
C MET A 1 61.58 -15.59 -19.98
N LYS A 2 61.65 -16.50 -19.00
CA LYS A 2 60.50 -17.32 -18.52
C LYS A 2 60.20 -17.16 -17.01
N LYS A 3 60.81 -16.19 -16.34
CA LYS A 3 60.61 -16.01 -14.86
C LYS A 3 59.81 -14.75 -14.48
N LEU A 4 59.42 -13.89 -15.47
CA LEU A 4 58.73 -12.64 -15.16
C LEU A 4 57.19 -12.76 -15.28
N THR A 5 56.68 -13.78 -15.95
CA THR A 5 55.25 -13.96 -16.22
C THR A 5 54.50 -14.61 -15.02
N LEU A 6 55.22 -15.25 -14.10
CA LEU A 6 54.61 -15.95 -12.95
C LEU A 6 54.37 -15.02 -11.76
N LEU A 7 55.00 -13.85 -11.72
CA LEU A 7 54.83 -12.90 -10.61
C LEU A 7 53.60 -12.00 -10.76
N TYR A 8 53.09 -11.81 -11.98
CA TYR A 8 51.89 -11.00 -12.25
C TYR A 8 50.58 -11.74 -11.95
N CYS A 9 50.54 -13.06 -12.02
CA CYS A 9 49.35 -13.84 -11.72
C CYS A 9 49.06 -13.97 -10.23
N PHE A 10 50.04 -13.81 -9.34
CA PHE A 10 49.85 -13.86 -7.90
C PHE A 10 49.40 -12.51 -7.28
N ALA A 11 49.75 -11.40 -7.93
CA ALA A 11 49.34 -10.06 -7.45
C ALA A 11 47.89 -9.74 -7.78
N SER A 12 47.29 -10.31 -8.82
CA SER A 12 45.89 -10.10 -9.21
C SER A 12 44.89 -10.95 -8.37
N PHE A 13 45.35 -12.02 -7.75
CA PHE A 13 44.50 -12.87 -6.90
C PHE A 13 44.35 -12.32 -5.44
N GLY A 14 45.27 -11.44 -5.01
CA GLY A 14 45.23 -10.83 -3.67
C GLY A 14 44.23 -9.67 -3.54
N ILE A 15 43.78 -9.08 -4.65
CA ILE A 15 42.87 -7.90 -4.63
C ILE A 15 41.40 -8.33 -4.57
N ILE A 16 41.06 -9.57 -4.93
CA ILE A 16 39.66 -10.04 -4.99
C ILE A 16 39.17 -10.51 -3.59
N LEU A 17 40.04 -10.75 -2.61
CA LEU A 17 39.65 -11.27 -1.30
C LEU A 17 39.38 -10.20 -0.22
N GLN A 18 39.46 -8.90 -0.53
CA GLN A 18 39.16 -7.84 0.46
C GLN A 18 37.75 -7.26 0.39
N ALA A 19 36.89 -7.77 -0.46
CA ALA A 19 35.60 -7.16 -0.72
C ALA A 19 34.39 -7.84 -0.03
N GLN A 20 34.53 -8.56 1.04
CA GLN A 20 33.35 -9.06 1.78
C GLN A 20 33.61 -9.37 3.25
N THR A 21 33.83 -8.33 4.03
CA THR A 21 33.45 -8.39 5.44
C THR A 21 32.56 -7.19 5.73
N ILE A 22 31.37 -7.21 5.16
CA ILE A 22 30.28 -6.42 5.75
C ILE A 22 30.03 -7.05 7.12
N ARG A 23 30.69 -6.53 8.13
CA ARG A 23 30.32 -6.80 9.52
C ARG A 23 28.90 -6.24 9.68
N THR A 24 27.92 -7.10 9.56
CA THR A 24 26.57 -6.80 10.05
C THR A 24 26.70 -6.55 11.54
N LYS A 25 26.77 -5.26 11.92
CA LYS A 25 26.74 -4.86 13.32
C LYS A 25 25.39 -5.33 13.84
N LYS A 26 25.40 -6.34 14.72
CA LYS A 26 24.17 -6.84 15.33
C LYS A 26 23.51 -5.65 16.03
N LEU A 27 22.35 -5.26 15.57
CA LEU A 27 21.59 -4.14 16.09
C LEU A 27 21.00 -4.58 17.44
N ASN A 28 21.42 -3.94 18.52
CA ASN A 28 20.76 -4.08 19.81
C ASN A 28 19.52 -3.22 19.80
N MET A 29 18.41 -3.78 19.32
CA MET A 29 17.09 -3.17 19.39
C MET A 29 16.39 -3.71 20.63
N ILE A 30 15.91 -2.80 21.47
CA ILE A 30 15.10 -3.15 22.64
C ILE A 30 13.65 -3.07 22.19
N TYR A 31 12.98 -4.22 22.17
CA TYR A 31 11.58 -4.33 21.85
C TYR A 31 10.73 -4.08 23.11
N PRO A 32 9.54 -3.48 23.00
CA PRO A 32 8.57 -3.45 24.08
C PRO A 32 8.22 -4.87 24.55
N GLU A 33 7.93 -5.01 25.85
CA GLU A 33 7.46 -6.27 26.38
C GLU A 33 6.01 -6.52 25.91
N THR A 34 5.78 -7.66 25.25
CA THR A 34 4.45 -8.07 24.80
C THR A 34 3.79 -8.93 25.86
N LYS A 35 2.63 -8.50 26.38
CA LYS A 35 1.81 -9.24 27.34
C LYS A 35 1.46 -10.63 26.81
N LYS A 36 1.53 -11.64 27.67
CA LYS A 36 1.06 -13.00 27.39
C LYS A 36 -0.17 -13.30 28.25
N VAL A 37 -1.11 -14.02 27.66
CA VAL A 37 -2.34 -14.50 28.32
C VAL A 37 -2.40 -16.02 28.26
N ASP A 38 -3.13 -16.64 29.19
CA ASP A 38 -3.29 -18.10 29.28
C ASP A 38 -4.50 -18.56 28.43
N THR A 39 -4.52 -18.19 27.16
CA THR A 39 -5.56 -18.64 26.23
C THR A 39 -5.10 -19.95 25.58
N VAL A 40 -5.99 -20.94 25.58
CA VAL A 40 -5.75 -22.27 25.01
C VAL A 40 -6.97 -22.68 24.19
N ASP A 41 -6.74 -23.07 22.94
CA ASP A 41 -7.75 -23.68 22.09
C ASP A 41 -7.56 -25.21 22.06
N THR A 42 -8.64 -25.93 21.86
CA THR A 42 -8.58 -27.40 21.70
C THR A 42 -9.00 -27.79 20.30
N TYR A 43 -8.08 -28.34 19.52
CA TYR A 43 -8.33 -28.85 18.17
C TYR A 43 -8.17 -30.36 18.15
N PHE A 44 -9.25 -31.08 17.86
CA PHE A 44 -9.27 -32.54 17.79
C PHE A 44 -8.69 -33.24 19.06
N GLY A 45 -8.94 -32.66 20.22
CA GLY A 45 -8.43 -33.18 21.49
C GLY A 45 -7.00 -32.76 21.85
N THR A 46 -6.37 -31.92 21.05
CA THR A 46 -5.04 -31.34 21.31
C THR A 46 -5.17 -29.89 21.78
N GLU A 47 -4.56 -29.58 22.91
CA GLU A 47 -4.48 -28.22 23.44
C GLU A 47 -3.40 -27.44 22.70
N VAL A 48 -3.76 -26.25 22.23
CA VAL A 48 -2.86 -25.32 21.50
C VAL A 48 -2.88 -23.98 22.24
N PRO A 49 -1.80 -23.60 22.97
CA PRO A 49 -1.71 -22.32 23.62
C PRO A 49 -1.60 -21.17 22.61
N ASP A 50 -2.35 -20.11 22.84
CA ASP A 50 -2.26 -18.85 22.08
C ASP A 50 -2.09 -17.66 23.03
N PRO A 51 -0.87 -17.39 23.49
CA PRO A 51 -0.61 -16.33 24.47
C PRO A 51 -0.81 -14.93 23.91
N TYR A 52 -1.03 -14.76 22.62
CA TYR A 52 -1.19 -13.48 21.97
C TYR A 52 -2.59 -13.28 21.35
N ARG A 53 -3.56 -14.12 21.69
CA ARG A 53 -4.95 -14.04 21.21
C ARG A 53 -5.56 -12.65 21.33
N TRP A 54 -5.20 -11.89 22.36
CA TRP A 54 -5.69 -10.55 22.60
C TRP A 54 -5.34 -9.55 21.47
N LEU A 55 -4.30 -9.82 20.66
CA LEU A 55 -3.93 -9.01 19.49
C LEU A 55 -4.88 -9.16 18.30
N GLU A 56 -5.74 -10.20 18.30
CA GLU A 56 -6.75 -10.39 17.26
C GLU A 56 -7.85 -9.31 17.29
N ASP A 57 -8.10 -8.71 18.47
CA ASP A 57 -8.95 -7.54 18.58
C ASP A 57 -8.17 -6.28 18.18
N ASP A 58 -8.14 -6.01 16.88
CA ASP A 58 -7.42 -4.88 16.28
C ASP A 58 -8.00 -3.51 16.63
N ARG A 59 -9.22 -3.46 17.19
CA ARG A 59 -9.92 -2.24 17.63
C ARG A 59 -9.83 -2.00 19.12
N SER A 60 -9.21 -2.88 19.88
CA SER A 60 -9.05 -2.70 21.32
C SER A 60 -8.02 -1.62 21.64
N ALA A 61 -8.27 -0.86 22.71
CA ALA A 61 -7.31 0.13 23.20
C ALA A 61 -5.96 -0.50 23.61
N GLU A 62 -5.98 -1.77 24.03
CA GLU A 62 -4.78 -2.51 24.42
C GLU A 62 -3.90 -2.83 23.21
N THR A 63 -4.50 -3.30 22.12
CA THR A 63 -3.79 -3.55 20.84
C THR A 63 -3.26 -2.26 20.25
N GLU A 64 -4.05 -1.18 20.28
CA GLU A 64 -3.61 0.15 19.82
C GLU A 64 -2.39 0.64 20.62
N ALA A 65 -2.41 0.50 21.94
CA ALA A 65 -1.29 0.89 22.79
C ALA A 65 -0.01 0.08 22.49
N TRP A 66 -0.15 -1.22 22.25
CA TRP A 66 0.94 -2.10 21.87
C TRP A 66 1.53 -1.70 20.52
N VAL A 67 0.69 -1.47 19.49
CA VAL A 67 1.12 -0.99 18.17
C VAL A 67 1.89 0.33 18.28
N LYS A 68 1.41 1.29 19.08
CA LYS A 68 2.13 2.55 19.33
C LYS A 68 3.50 2.34 19.96
N ALA A 69 3.62 1.41 20.91
CA ALA A 69 4.89 1.11 21.55
C ALA A 69 5.88 0.46 20.58
N GLU A 70 5.44 -0.51 19.76
CA GLU A 70 6.25 -1.16 18.73
C GLU A 70 6.68 -0.17 17.64
N ASN A 71 5.80 0.71 17.20
CA ASN A 71 6.11 1.78 16.25
C ASN A 71 7.15 2.76 16.81
N LYS A 72 7.07 3.10 18.09
CA LYS A 72 8.09 3.95 18.74
C LYS A 72 9.48 3.32 18.69
N ALA A 73 9.58 2.02 18.92
CA ALA A 73 10.84 1.29 18.81
C ALA A 73 11.35 1.27 17.36
N THR A 74 10.47 0.96 16.42
CA THR A 74 10.77 0.90 14.97
C THR A 74 11.24 2.25 14.43
N PHE A 75 10.47 3.31 14.63
CA PHE A 75 10.83 4.64 14.14
C PHE A 75 12.04 5.21 14.87
N GLY A 76 12.18 4.95 16.18
CA GLY A 76 13.38 5.31 16.93
C GLY A 76 14.66 4.68 16.39
N TYR A 77 14.57 3.57 15.67
CA TYR A 77 15.66 2.96 14.92
C TYR A 77 15.80 3.57 13.52
N LEU A 78 14.73 3.60 12.75
CA LEU A 78 14.74 4.07 11.36
C LEU A 78 15.22 5.52 11.25
N ASP A 79 14.86 6.38 12.20
CA ASP A 79 15.23 7.80 12.21
C ASP A 79 16.73 8.04 12.48
N LYS A 80 17.44 7.02 12.97
CA LYS A 80 18.90 7.08 13.19
C LYS A 80 19.71 6.63 11.96
N ILE A 81 19.06 6.20 10.89
CA ILE A 81 19.74 5.78 9.66
C ILE A 81 20.23 7.04 8.93
N PRO A 82 21.55 7.26 8.83
CA PRO A 82 22.09 8.56 8.36
C PRO A 82 21.81 8.83 6.88
N PHE A 83 21.51 7.83 6.07
CA PHE A 83 21.22 7.93 4.63
C PHE A 83 19.73 7.77 4.30
N LYS A 84 18.84 7.77 5.30
CA LYS A 84 17.38 7.64 5.12
C LYS A 84 16.84 8.74 4.19
N ASP A 85 17.20 9.99 4.47
CA ASP A 85 16.72 11.14 3.72
C ASP A 85 17.29 11.19 2.29
N GLU A 86 18.53 10.77 2.11
CA GLU A 86 19.13 10.66 0.77
C GLU A 86 18.40 9.62 -0.10
N ILE A 87 18.06 8.47 0.48
CA ILE A 87 17.26 7.44 -0.21
C ILE A 87 15.87 7.99 -0.55
N LYS A 88 15.22 8.66 0.42
CA LYS A 88 13.89 9.25 0.21
C LYS A 88 13.91 10.24 -0.96
N GLN A 89 14.83 11.21 -0.96
CA GLN A 89 14.97 12.18 -2.04
C GLN A 89 15.25 11.54 -3.40
N LYS A 90 16.05 10.49 -3.43
CA LYS A 90 16.34 9.76 -4.65
C LYS A 90 15.09 9.04 -5.18
N LEU A 91 14.31 8.42 -4.29
CA LEU A 91 13.05 7.76 -4.66
C LEU A 91 12.03 8.79 -5.16
N GLU A 92 11.85 9.90 -4.47
CA GLU A 92 10.97 10.99 -4.89
C GLU A 92 11.34 11.49 -6.29
N LYS A 93 12.63 11.75 -6.53
CA LYS A 93 13.11 12.18 -7.85
C LYS A 93 12.83 11.16 -8.96
N ILE A 94 13.02 9.87 -8.68
CA ILE A 94 12.80 8.80 -9.66
C ILE A 94 11.29 8.61 -9.91
N TRP A 95 10.46 8.75 -8.87
CA TRP A 95 9.04 8.45 -8.93
C TRP A 95 8.16 9.62 -9.39
N ASN A 96 8.72 10.84 -9.33
CA ASN A 96 8.01 12.08 -9.69
C ASN A 96 7.94 12.28 -11.20
N TYR A 97 7.08 11.49 -11.85
CA TYR A 97 6.72 11.65 -13.27
C TYR A 97 5.23 11.34 -13.45
N GLU A 98 4.59 12.00 -14.41
CA GLU A 98 3.19 11.76 -14.73
C GLU A 98 2.97 10.32 -15.18
N LYS A 99 1.95 9.67 -14.64
CA LYS A 99 1.55 8.31 -14.93
C LYS A 99 0.09 8.30 -15.39
N ILE A 100 -0.16 7.79 -16.58
CA ILE A 100 -1.52 7.72 -17.16
C ILE A 100 -1.80 6.26 -17.49
N GLY A 101 -2.92 5.75 -16.99
CA GLY A 101 -3.42 4.41 -17.31
C GLY A 101 -4.10 4.35 -18.69
N ALA A 102 -4.27 3.15 -19.21
CA ALA A 102 -5.02 2.94 -20.43
C ALA A 102 -6.48 3.43 -20.26
N PRO A 103 -7.04 4.17 -21.21
CA PRO A 103 -8.43 4.61 -21.13
C PRO A 103 -9.39 3.43 -21.36
N PHE A 104 -10.54 3.51 -20.71
CA PHE A 104 -11.65 2.55 -20.85
C PHE A 104 -12.98 3.31 -20.98
N LYS A 105 -13.98 2.67 -21.59
CA LYS A 105 -15.28 3.29 -21.86
C LYS A 105 -16.34 2.68 -20.97
N GLU A 106 -17.18 3.57 -20.37
CA GLU A 106 -18.36 3.19 -19.62
C GLU A 106 -19.47 4.22 -19.89
N GLY A 107 -20.62 3.76 -20.35
CA GLY A 107 -21.70 4.63 -20.80
C GLY A 107 -21.24 5.63 -21.87
N ASP A 108 -21.53 6.90 -21.66
CA ASP A 108 -21.21 7.99 -22.59
C ASP A 108 -19.81 8.57 -22.40
N TYR A 109 -19.03 8.04 -21.44
CA TYR A 109 -17.72 8.58 -21.06
C TYR A 109 -16.57 7.62 -21.32
N THR A 110 -15.40 8.20 -21.54
CA THR A 110 -14.12 7.54 -21.53
C THR A 110 -13.38 7.96 -20.26
N TYR A 111 -12.95 6.98 -19.46
CA TYR A 111 -12.27 7.14 -18.17
C TYR A 111 -10.81 6.76 -18.27
N PHE A 112 -9.99 7.35 -17.42
CA PHE A 112 -8.59 6.95 -17.25
C PHE A 112 -8.07 7.32 -15.86
N TYR A 113 -7.10 6.55 -15.39
CA TYR A 113 -6.39 6.82 -14.15
C TYR A 113 -5.19 7.70 -14.44
N LYS A 114 -4.98 8.72 -13.64
CA LYS A 114 -3.83 9.60 -13.74
C LYS A 114 -3.24 9.90 -12.36
N ASN A 115 -1.91 9.94 -12.28
CA ASN A 115 -1.16 10.41 -11.12
C ASN A 115 -0.12 11.41 -11.63
N ASP A 116 -0.02 12.57 -11.00
CA ASP A 116 0.88 13.66 -11.43
C ASP A 116 2.35 13.41 -11.04
N GLY A 117 2.61 12.36 -10.28
CA GLY A 117 3.94 11.94 -9.86
C GLY A 117 3.97 11.45 -8.41
N LEU A 118 3.73 12.34 -7.45
CA LEU A 118 3.84 12.06 -6.01
C LEU A 118 2.49 12.01 -5.27
N GLN A 119 1.37 12.11 -5.98
CA GLN A 119 0.06 11.91 -5.37
C GLN A 119 0.01 10.51 -4.73
N ASN A 120 -0.62 10.41 -3.55
CA ASN A 120 -0.75 9.16 -2.81
C ASN A 120 -1.49 8.10 -3.61
N GLN A 121 -2.57 8.50 -4.30
CA GLN A 121 -3.39 7.61 -5.12
C GLN A 121 -3.62 8.20 -6.51
N TYR A 122 -3.95 7.31 -7.47
CA TYR A 122 -4.39 7.75 -8.79
C TYR A 122 -5.74 8.42 -8.71
N VAL A 123 -5.88 9.55 -9.41
CA VAL A 123 -7.15 10.24 -9.63
C VAL A 123 -7.79 9.66 -10.89
N ILE A 124 -9.11 9.47 -10.87
CA ILE A 124 -9.88 9.00 -12.02
C ILE A 124 -10.46 10.22 -12.72
N TYR A 125 -10.10 10.35 -13.99
CA TYR A 125 -10.61 11.38 -14.90
C TYR A 125 -11.59 10.78 -15.89
N ARG A 126 -12.46 11.62 -16.44
CA ARG A 126 -13.35 11.25 -17.55
C ARG A 126 -13.51 12.39 -18.54
N TYR A 127 -13.83 12.05 -19.77
CA TYR A 127 -14.28 12.97 -20.81
C TYR A 127 -15.35 12.28 -21.66
N LYS A 128 -16.24 13.05 -22.35
CA LYS A 128 -17.27 12.46 -23.23
C LYS A 128 -16.61 11.68 -24.34
N THR A 129 -17.08 10.48 -24.59
CA THR A 129 -16.52 9.61 -25.63
C THR A 129 -16.66 10.27 -27.00
N GLY A 130 -15.55 10.48 -27.68
CA GLY A 130 -15.47 11.18 -28.99
C GLY A 130 -15.05 12.64 -28.88
N GLU A 131 -14.97 13.22 -27.68
CA GLU A 131 -14.40 14.54 -27.47
C GLU A 131 -12.86 14.46 -27.28
N ASP A 132 -12.23 15.63 -27.29
CA ASP A 132 -10.77 15.74 -27.05
C ASP A 132 -10.45 15.37 -25.58
N PRO A 133 -9.46 14.50 -25.32
CA PRO A 133 -9.04 14.16 -23.95
C PRO A 133 -8.59 15.36 -23.10
N SER A 134 -8.27 16.50 -23.72
CA SER A 134 -7.94 17.74 -22.99
C SER A 134 -9.14 18.34 -22.24
N THR A 135 -10.37 17.92 -22.57
CA THR A 135 -11.60 18.31 -21.86
C THR A 135 -11.85 17.51 -20.59
N ALA A 136 -10.95 16.58 -20.26
CA ALA A 136 -11.16 15.68 -19.14
C ALA A 136 -11.33 16.41 -17.81
N GLU A 137 -12.32 15.98 -17.06
CA GLU A 137 -12.62 16.43 -15.70
C GLU A 137 -12.32 15.33 -14.68
N VAL A 138 -12.12 15.71 -13.41
CA VAL A 138 -12.02 14.74 -12.32
C VAL A 138 -13.36 14.04 -12.12
N PHE A 139 -13.35 12.72 -12.19
CA PHE A 139 -14.50 11.88 -11.88
C PHE A 139 -14.50 11.48 -10.41
N LEU A 140 -13.39 10.90 -9.91
CA LEU A 140 -13.22 10.50 -8.53
C LEU A 140 -11.77 10.74 -8.09
N ASP A 141 -11.59 11.47 -7.00
CA ASP A 141 -10.26 11.70 -6.41
C ASP A 141 -10.14 11.00 -5.04
N PRO A 142 -9.50 9.84 -4.98
CA PRO A 142 -9.31 9.13 -3.73
C PRO A 142 -8.42 9.86 -2.71
N ASN A 143 -7.62 10.83 -3.15
CA ASN A 143 -6.77 11.62 -2.25
C ASN A 143 -7.60 12.56 -1.36
N THR A 144 -8.90 12.75 -1.67
CA THR A 144 -9.83 13.56 -0.88
C THR A 144 -10.64 12.76 0.15
N PHE A 145 -10.51 11.45 0.20
CA PHE A 145 -11.30 10.60 1.10
C PHE A 145 -10.93 10.78 2.57
N ALA A 146 -9.68 11.10 2.87
CA ALA A 146 -9.20 11.42 4.20
C ALA A 146 -8.01 12.38 4.13
N GLU A 147 -7.95 13.35 5.06
CA GLU A 147 -6.86 14.34 5.13
C GLU A 147 -5.48 13.68 5.36
N ASP A 148 -5.44 12.59 6.13
CA ASP A 148 -4.22 11.86 6.45
C ASP A 148 -3.83 10.80 5.40
N GLY A 149 -4.67 10.63 4.34
CA GLY A 149 -4.44 9.69 3.26
C GLY A 149 -4.58 8.21 3.64
N THR A 150 -5.20 7.90 4.78
CA THR A 150 -5.35 6.53 5.28
C THR A 150 -6.47 5.75 4.60
N ILE A 151 -7.39 6.43 3.90
CA ILE A 151 -8.47 5.78 3.13
C ILE A 151 -8.01 5.57 1.69
N SER A 152 -8.08 4.34 1.23
CA SER A 152 -7.68 3.96 -0.13
C SER A 152 -8.84 3.47 -0.98
N LEU A 153 -8.79 3.79 -2.29
CA LEU A 153 -9.68 3.22 -3.29
C LEU A 153 -9.28 1.76 -3.54
N GLY A 154 -10.22 0.83 -3.38
CA GLY A 154 -10.01 -0.60 -3.65
C GLY A 154 -10.34 -1.01 -5.07
N GLY A 155 -11.53 -0.66 -5.55
CA GLY A 155 -12.00 -1.00 -6.90
C GLY A 155 -13.10 -0.05 -7.35
N LEU A 156 -13.31 0.00 -8.67
CA LEU A 156 -14.38 0.76 -9.33
C LEU A 156 -15.04 -0.16 -10.34
N SER A 157 -16.36 -0.19 -10.37
CA SER A 157 -17.17 -0.98 -11.30
C SER A 157 -18.40 -0.17 -11.70
N PHE A 158 -18.76 -0.22 -12.99
CA PHE A 158 -19.92 0.47 -13.51
C PHE A 158 -21.07 -0.51 -13.75
N SER A 159 -22.31 -0.02 -13.64
CA SER A 159 -23.51 -0.75 -14.10
C SER A 159 -23.46 -0.94 -15.62
N ASP A 160 -24.16 -1.94 -16.16
CA ASP A 160 -24.13 -2.28 -17.58
C ASP A 160 -24.52 -1.12 -18.52
N ASN A 161 -25.36 -0.22 -18.04
CA ASN A 161 -25.75 1.00 -18.77
C ASN A 161 -24.85 2.21 -18.49
N GLY A 162 -23.80 2.06 -17.65
CA GLY A 162 -22.87 3.12 -17.30
C GLY A 162 -23.43 4.26 -16.44
N LYS A 163 -24.69 4.15 -15.94
CA LYS A 163 -25.34 5.22 -15.18
C LYS A 163 -24.95 5.25 -13.71
N LEU A 164 -24.58 4.11 -13.17
CA LEU A 164 -24.12 4.00 -11.79
C LEU A 164 -22.67 3.54 -11.74
N ALA A 165 -21.94 4.04 -10.79
CA ALA A 165 -20.60 3.59 -10.47
C ALA A 165 -20.53 3.16 -9.01
N ALA A 166 -20.02 1.96 -8.74
CA ALA A 166 -19.76 1.47 -7.41
C ALA A 166 -18.26 1.39 -7.17
N TYR A 167 -17.80 1.92 -6.03
CA TYR A 167 -16.40 1.85 -5.68
C TYR A 167 -16.22 1.41 -4.23
N SER A 168 -15.17 0.64 -3.99
CA SER A 168 -14.83 0.18 -2.64
C SER A 168 -13.74 1.05 -2.03
N ILE A 169 -13.86 1.27 -0.72
CA ILE A 169 -12.85 1.95 0.08
C ILE A 169 -12.35 1.03 1.20
N SER A 170 -11.09 1.18 1.57
CA SER A 170 -10.44 0.52 2.70
C SER A 170 -9.86 1.58 3.63
N GLU A 171 -10.11 1.45 4.92
CA GLU A 171 -9.63 2.37 5.96
C GLU A 171 -8.41 1.77 6.67
N GLY A 172 -7.32 2.56 6.80
CA GLY A 172 -6.14 2.17 7.56
C GLY A 172 -5.42 0.91 7.07
N GLY A 173 -5.58 0.54 5.79
CA GLY A 173 -5.00 -0.68 5.23
C GLY A 173 -5.73 -1.97 5.61
N SER A 174 -6.94 -1.87 6.19
CA SER A 174 -7.79 -3.01 6.54
C SER A 174 -8.19 -3.82 5.30
N ASP A 175 -8.33 -5.13 5.45
CA ASP A 175 -8.96 -6.01 4.46
C ASP A 175 -10.47 -5.79 4.35
N TRP A 176 -11.09 -5.23 5.39
CA TRP A 176 -12.50 -4.88 5.38
C TRP A 176 -12.75 -3.64 4.54
N ARG A 177 -13.77 -3.69 3.73
CA ARG A 177 -14.14 -2.65 2.78
C ARG A 177 -15.59 -2.23 2.94
N LYS A 178 -15.84 -0.97 2.56
CA LYS A 178 -17.17 -0.44 2.27
C LYS A 178 -17.29 -0.25 0.77
N VAL A 179 -18.46 -0.50 0.21
CA VAL A 179 -18.78 -0.16 -1.17
C VAL A 179 -19.81 0.96 -1.15
N LEU A 180 -19.51 2.02 -1.88
CA LEU A 180 -20.36 3.17 -2.09
C LEU A 180 -20.83 3.14 -3.54
N VAL A 181 -22.08 3.51 -3.75
CA VAL A 181 -22.68 3.63 -5.08
C VAL A 181 -22.94 5.11 -5.34
N MET A 182 -22.63 5.56 -6.55
CA MET A 182 -22.91 6.94 -6.98
C MET A 182 -23.51 6.95 -8.37
N ASP A 183 -24.30 7.99 -8.65
CA ASP A 183 -24.70 8.33 -9.99
C ASP A 183 -23.46 8.76 -10.80
N ALA A 184 -23.25 8.12 -11.95
CA ALA A 184 -22.05 8.36 -12.75
C ALA A 184 -22.06 9.71 -13.46
N GLU A 185 -23.22 10.33 -13.67
CA GLU A 185 -23.32 11.66 -14.32
C GLU A 185 -23.10 12.79 -13.31
N THR A 186 -23.88 12.77 -12.21
CA THR A 186 -23.88 13.84 -11.19
C THR A 186 -22.75 13.69 -10.17
N LYS A 187 -22.18 12.51 -10.04
CA LYS A 187 -21.18 12.11 -9.02
C LYS A 187 -21.74 12.13 -7.59
N GLU A 188 -23.05 12.20 -7.44
CA GLU A 188 -23.72 12.14 -6.14
C GLU A 188 -23.75 10.70 -5.61
N ILE A 189 -23.37 10.54 -4.35
CA ILE A 189 -23.44 9.22 -3.68
C ILE A 189 -24.91 8.92 -3.38
N THR A 190 -25.36 7.72 -3.74
CA THR A 190 -26.68 7.21 -3.43
C THR A 190 -26.77 6.78 -1.95
N GLU A 191 -27.96 6.42 -1.47
CA GLU A 191 -28.14 5.88 -0.13
C GLU A 191 -27.57 4.46 0.01
N ASP A 192 -27.26 3.78 -1.10
CA ASP A 192 -26.77 2.41 -1.10
C ASP A 192 -25.31 2.33 -0.64
N THR A 193 -25.10 1.69 0.50
CA THR A 193 -23.78 1.41 1.03
C THR A 193 -23.71 -0.04 1.52
N LEU A 194 -22.72 -0.80 1.03
CA LEU A 194 -22.44 -2.13 1.52
C LEU A 194 -21.24 -2.07 2.47
N VAL A 195 -21.37 -2.71 3.60
CA VAL A 195 -20.32 -2.77 4.65
C VAL A 195 -19.87 -4.20 4.89
N ASP A 196 -18.78 -4.35 5.64
CA ASP A 196 -18.25 -5.66 6.04
C ASP A 196 -17.93 -6.60 4.87
N ILE A 197 -17.42 -6.02 3.77
CA ILE A 197 -16.99 -6.76 2.58
C ILE A 197 -15.51 -7.09 2.72
N LYS A 198 -15.16 -8.36 2.50
CA LYS A 198 -13.78 -8.84 2.55
C LYS A 198 -13.51 -9.80 1.41
N PHE A 199 -12.37 -9.61 0.71
CA PHE A 199 -11.90 -10.48 -0.39
C PHE A 199 -12.93 -10.71 -1.49
N SER A 200 -13.76 -9.71 -1.79
CA SER A 200 -14.79 -9.77 -2.84
C SER A 200 -14.63 -8.61 -3.83
N GLY A 201 -15.01 -8.87 -5.07
CA GLY A 201 -15.22 -7.86 -6.10
C GLY A 201 -16.62 -7.27 -6.06
N ILE A 202 -16.88 -6.29 -6.93
CA ILE A 202 -18.18 -5.68 -7.16
C ILE A 202 -18.73 -6.22 -8.47
N SER A 203 -19.95 -6.75 -8.46
CA SER A 203 -20.69 -7.20 -9.64
C SER A 203 -22.07 -6.59 -9.63
N TRP A 204 -22.55 -6.21 -10.81
CA TRP A 204 -23.89 -5.73 -11.01
C TRP A 204 -24.82 -6.87 -11.42
N ARG A 205 -26.07 -6.75 -11.06
CA ARG A 205 -27.14 -7.64 -11.52
C ARG A 205 -28.22 -6.77 -12.13
N GLU A 206 -28.65 -7.10 -13.36
CA GLU A 206 -29.83 -6.55 -14.01
C GLU A 206 -31.13 -6.86 -13.26
#